data_98f05c66a3c1026d1bd7af1810500585
#
_entry.id   98f05c66a3c1026d1bd7af1810500585
#
_cell.length_a   1.000
_cell.length_b   1.000
_cell.length_c   1.000
_cell.angle_alpha   90.00
_cell.angle_beta   90.00
_cell.angle_gamma   90.00
#
_symmetry.space_group_name_H-M   'P 1'
#
loop_
_entity.id
_entity.type
_entity.pdbx_description
1 polymer ?
#
loop_
_entity_poly.entity_id
_entity_poly.type
_entity_poly.pdbx_seq_one_letter_code
_entity_poly.pdbx_strand_id
1 'polypeptide(L)'
;LKPTHGLVPYTGAFPIESTLDHLGPMARTTADIALLLEVLAGEDGMDPRQYRVRPEAYTKALTGNIEGLRIGIVPEGFEWPGLSQADVDDMVLRAAGRFEQLGAVVSTISIPMHRDGIHIWNAISIEGATALMLKGNAMGTNWKGYYTTSLLDSFARGWRTRANDLSETTKLVLLLGEYMQTRYHGRFYAKAQNLSLKLKAAYDAAFQQVDVLVMPTLPMKATRIPAPDAPREDCIARALEMLTNACPFDVTGHPALNVPCGMSQGLPVGMMLVGKSFGESTILRASHAFEQSFDWQKA
;
A
#
# COMPACT_ATOMS: atom_id res chain seq x y z
N LEU A 1 8.66 1.99 0.05
CA LEU A 1 8.23 1.11 1.16
C LEU A 1 7.03 1.73 1.86
N LYS A 2 5.94 0.98 1.98
CA LYS A 2 4.85 1.22 2.92
C LYS A 2 5.17 0.37 4.17
N PRO A 3 5.52 0.96 5.31
CA PRO A 3 5.85 0.19 6.51
C PRO A 3 4.58 -0.39 7.17
N THR A 4 4.77 -1.17 8.21
CA THR A 4 3.69 -1.61 9.11
C THR A 4 2.90 -0.41 9.62
N HIS A 5 1.57 -0.53 9.68
CA HIS A 5 0.70 0.53 10.19
C HIS A 5 1.14 0.98 11.58
N GLY A 6 1.39 2.28 11.73
CA GLY A 6 1.86 2.89 12.96
C GLY A 6 3.36 2.75 13.25
N LEU A 7 4.17 2.08 12.42
CA LEU A 7 5.63 2.05 12.60
C LEU A 7 6.26 3.43 12.43
N VAL A 8 5.81 4.18 11.44
CA VAL A 8 6.14 5.60 11.25
C VAL A 8 4.95 6.42 11.72
N PRO A 9 5.16 7.41 12.62
CA PRO A 9 4.08 8.23 13.12
C PRO A 9 3.44 9.08 12.01
N TYR A 10 2.15 9.29 12.11
CA TYR A 10 1.37 10.10 11.16
C TYR A 10 1.08 11.51 11.66
N THR A 11 1.62 11.87 12.81
CA THR A 11 1.45 13.17 13.48
C THR A 11 1.77 14.33 12.55
N GLY A 12 0.83 15.23 12.38
CA GLY A 12 0.99 16.40 11.50
C GLY A 12 0.76 16.12 10.00
N ALA A 13 0.61 14.88 9.57
CA ALA A 13 0.24 14.56 8.20
C ALA A 13 -1.24 14.87 7.94
N PHE A 14 -1.58 15.09 6.66
CA PHE A 14 -2.96 15.34 6.24
C PHE A 14 -3.78 14.05 6.31
N PRO A 15 -4.79 13.92 7.18
CA PRO A 15 -5.54 12.70 7.34
C PRO A 15 -6.63 12.56 6.29
N ILE A 16 -6.67 11.38 5.66
CA ILE A 16 -7.73 10.99 4.72
C ILE A 16 -8.64 9.98 5.41
N GLU A 17 -8.07 8.83 5.81
CA GLU A 17 -8.76 7.76 6.53
C GLU A 17 -7.77 7.07 7.48
N SER A 18 -7.97 7.26 8.79
CA SER A 18 -6.96 6.93 9.80
C SER A 18 -6.61 5.44 9.92
N THR A 19 -7.47 4.54 9.43
CA THR A 19 -7.20 3.09 9.45
C THR A 19 -6.47 2.61 8.19
N LEU A 20 -6.38 3.45 7.15
CA LEU A 20 -5.70 3.14 5.90
C LEU A 20 -4.42 3.97 5.68
N ASP A 21 -4.37 5.17 6.25
CA ASP A 21 -3.27 6.11 6.01
C ASP A 21 -1.93 5.60 6.54
N HIS A 22 -0.90 5.68 5.71
CA HIS A 22 0.48 5.33 6.05
C HIS A 22 1.46 6.41 5.59
N LEU A 23 2.58 6.53 6.29
CA LEU A 23 3.77 7.25 5.81
C LEU A 23 4.90 6.24 5.62
N GLY A 24 5.67 6.41 4.55
CA GLY A 24 6.79 5.53 4.27
C GLY A 24 7.83 6.14 3.33
N PRO A 25 9.09 5.69 3.40
CA PRO A 25 10.17 6.20 2.58
C PRO A 25 10.06 5.75 1.12
N MET A 26 10.44 6.63 0.20
CA MET A 26 10.69 6.35 -1.20
C MET A 26 12.11 6.77 -1.57
N ALA A 27 12.87 5.87 -2.17
CA ALA A 27 14.24 6.14 -2.62
C ALA A 27 14.58 5.28 -3.84
N ARG A 28 15.79 5.49 -4.41
CA ARG A 28 16.24 4.77 -5.61
C ARG A 28 16.87 3.41 -5.27
N THR A 29 17.32 3.22 -4.05
CA THR A 29 17.97 1.98 -3.60
C THR A 29 17.33 1.47 -2.31
N THR A 30 17.41 0.17 -2.10
CA THR A 30 16.97 -0.46 -0.84
C THR A 30 17.76 0.06 0.36
N ALA A 31 19.04 0.36 0.18
CA ALA A 31 19.90 0.91 1.24
C ALA A 31 19.42 2.29 1.72
N ASP A 32 19.06 3.18 0.79
CA ASP A 32 18.51 4.49 1.13
C ASP A 32 17.14 4.38 1.81
N ILE A 33 16.29 3.43 1.38
CA ILE A 33 15.00 3.16 2.05
C ILE A 33 15.24 2.71 3.49
N ALA A 34 16.19 1.80 3.72
CA ALA A 34 16.52 1.32 5.06
C ALA A 34 17.03 2.45 5.95
N LEU A 35 17.91 3.29 5.43
CA LEU A 35 18.46 4.45 6.15
C LEU A 35 17.37 5.46 6.52
N LEU A 36 16.50 5.79 5.58
CA LEU A 36 15.36 6.67 5.83
C LEU A 36 14.39 6.08 6.85
N LEU A 37 14.12 4.77 6.76
CA LEU A 37 13.24 4.12 7.73
C LEU A 37 13.80 4.13 9.14
N GLU A 38 15.12 3.97 9.33
CA GLU A 38 15.76 4.08 10.66
C GLU A 38 15.53 5.44 11.31
N VAL A 39 15.44 6.51 10.50
CA VAL A 39 15.20 7.87 11.00
C VAL A 39 13.72 8.11 11.27
N LEU A 40 12.83 7.53 10.46
CA LEU A 40 11.39 7.82 10.50
C LEU A 40 10.62 6.91 11.47
N ALA A 41 11.11 5.68 11.69
CA ALA A 41 10.42 4.70 12.52
C ALA A 41 10.57 5.00 14.01
N GLY A 42 9.48 4.84 14.76
CA GLY A 42 9.50 4.98 16.21
C GLY A 42 8.23 5.62 16.76
N GLU A 43 8.09 5.63 18.07
CA GLU A 43 6.98 6.27 18.76
C GLU A 43 7.29 7.76 18.98
N ASP A 44 6.33 8.65 18.63
CA ASP A 44 6.43 10.08 18.91
C ASP A 44 5.59 10.53 20.12
N GLY A 45 4.81 9.61 20.70
CA GLY A 45 3.92 9.88 21.84
C GLY A 45 2.68 10.71 21.51
N MET A 46 2.44 11.01 20.23
CA MET A 46 1.35 11.87 19.76
C MET A 46 0.41 11.18 18.75
N ASP A 47 0.86 10.14 18.05
CA ASP A 47 0.04 9.34 17.15
C ASP A 47 -0.63 8.18 17.90
N PRO A 48 -1.95 8.18 18.11
CA PRO A 48 -2.65 7.14 18.88
C PRO A 48 -2.71 5.78 18.15
N ARG A 49 -2.31 5.71 16.88
CA ARG A 49 -2.25 4.46 16.11
C ARG A 49 -1.00 3.64 16.41
N GLN A 50 -0.01 4.24 17.09
CA GLN A 50 1.21 3.57 17.48
C GLN A 50 0.97 2.66 18.69
N TYR A 51 1.24 1.37 18.52
CA TYR A 51 1.11 0.40 19.59
C TYR A 51 2.26 -0.61 19.56
N ARG A 52 3.06 -0.61 20.60
CA ARG A 52 4.23 -1.51 20.76
C ARG A 52 5.19 -1.44 19.58
N VAL A 53 5.41 -0.25 19.06
CA VAL A 53 6.35 0.00 17.98
C VAL A 53 7.76 -0.38 18.41
N ARG A 54 8.46 -1.16 17.60
CA ARG A 54 9.83 -1.60 17.84
C ARG A 54 10.66 -1.33 16.61
N PRO A 55 11.28 -0.13 16.52
CA PRO A 55 12.22 0.16 15.44
C PRO A 55 13.42 -0.79 15.50
N GLU A 56 13.93 -1.14 14.34
CA GLU A 56 15.12 -1.98 14.19
C GLU A 56 16.23 -1.19 13.51
N ALA A 57 17.45 -1.72 13.55
CA ALA A 57 18.57 -1.20 12.76
C ALA A 57 18.46 -1.77 11.31
N TYR A 58 17.59 -1.18 10.50
CA TYR A 58 17.22 -1.69 9.17
C TYR A 58 18.41 -1.78 8.22
N THR A 59 19.36 -0.84 8.33
CA THR A 59 20.61 -0.88 7.54
C THR A 59 21.47 -2.11 7.86
N LYS A 60 21.46 -2.60 9.09
CA LYS A 60 22.17 -3.81 9.49
C LYS A 60 21.52 -5.10 8.95
N ALA A 61 20.24 -5.04 8.58
CA ALA A 61 19.56 -6.17 7.98
C ALA A 61 20.00 -6.43 6.52
N LEU A 62 20.64 -5.47 5.85
CA LEU A 62 21.05 -5.53 4.45
C LEU A 62 22.30 -6.42 4.24
N THR A 63 22.25 -7.64 4.73
CA THR A 63 23.38 -8.60 4.63
C THR A 63 23.57 -9.20 3.24
N GLY A 64 22.55 -9.10 2.37
CA GLY A 64 22.54 -9.79 1.07
C GLY A 64 22.32 -11.32 1.17
N ASN A 65 22.32 -11.89 2.37
CA ASN A 65 22.10 -13.31 2.57
C ASN A 65 20.63 -13.63 2.81
N ILE A 66 20.04 -14.41 1.90
CA ILE A 66 18.66 -14.89 1.97
C ILE A 66 18.56 -16.42 1.90
N GLU A 67 19.65 -17.12 2.17
CA GLU A 67 19.69 -18.60 2.23
C GLU A 67 18.60 -19.13 3.15
N GLY A 68 17.77 -20.05 2.62
CA GLY A 68 16.66 -20.63 3.36
C GLY A 68 15.46 -19.73 3.62
N LEU A 69 15.46 -18.47 3.15
CA LEU A 69 14.29 -17.58 3.26
C LEU A 69 13.11 -18.15 2.46
N ARG A 70 11.97 -18.31 3.11
CA ARG A 70 10.76 -18.86 2.48
C ARG A 70 9.97 -17.76 1.80
N ILE A 71 9.83 -17.85 0.48
CA ILE A 71 9.13 -16.86 -0.35
C ILE A 71 7.88 -17.52 -0.95
N GLY A 72 6.73 -16.90 -0.76
CA GLY A 72 5.44 -17.34 -1.29
C GLY A 72 4.96 -16.48 -2.45
N ILE A 73 4.83 -17.05 -3.65
CA ILE A 73 4.15 -16.42 -4.77
C ILE A 73 2.64 -16.52 -4.53
N VAL A 74 1.93 -15.39 -4.57
CA VAL A 74 0.47 -15.33 -4.37
C VAL A 74 -0.24 -15.29 -5.71
N PRO A 75 -0.85 -16.39 -6.19
CA PRO A 75 -1.47 -16.45 -7.51
C PRO A 75 -2.59 -15.43 -7.69
N GLU A 76 -3.32 -15.11 -6.63
CA GLU A 76 -4.43 -14.16 -6.67
C GLU A 76 -3.99 -12.72 -7.01
N GLY A 77 -2.71 -12.40 -6.89
CA GLY A 77 -2.13 -11.13 -7.31
C GLY A 77 -1.87 -11.02 -8.81
N PHE A 78 -2.02 -12.12 -9.56
CA PHE A 78 -1.81 -12.20 -11.01
C PHE A 78 -3.14 -12.37 -11.75
N GLU A 79 -3.12 -12.23 -13.07
CA GLU A 79 -4.26 -12.51 -13.95
C GLU A 79 -5.57 -11.82 -13.51
N TRP A 80 -5.49 -10.55 -13.16
CA TRP A 80 -6.68 -9.75 -12.86
C TRP A 80 -7.50 -9.55 -14.14
N PRO A 81 -8.77 -10.00 -14.18
CA PRO A 81 -9.59 -9.92 -15.40
C PRO A 81 -9.72 -8.49 -15.92
N GLY A 82 -9.37 -8.28 -17.20
CA GLY A 82 -9.44 -6.98 -17.85
C GLY A 82 -8.40 -5.94 -17.40
N LEU A 83 -7.46 -6.30 -16.51
CA LEU A 83 -6.47 -5.40 -15.94
C LEU A 83 -5.04 -5.90 -16.09
N SER A 84 -4.76 -7.17 -15.78
CA SER A 84 -3.41 -7.73 -15.89
C SER A 84 -2.89 -7.72 -17.32
N GLN A 85 -1.61 -7.37 -17.44
CA GLN A 85 -0.85 -7.51 -18.68
C GLN A 85 0.09 -8.71 -18.54
N ALA A 86 -0.01 -9.65 -19.47
CA ALA A 86 0.72 -10.93 -19.42
C ALA A 86 2.25 -10.74 -19.31
N ASP A 87 2.79 -9.73 -19.98
CA ASP A 87 4.23 -9.40 -19.93
C ASP A 87 4.67 -8.88 -18.55
N VAL A 88 3.77 -8.26 -17.78
CA VAL A 88 4.00 -7.86 -16.39
C VAL A 88 3.99 -9.09 -15.49
N ASP A 89 2.96 -9.92 -15.59
CA ASP A 89 2.82 -11.14 -14.79
C ASP A 89 4.01 -12.08 -15.02
N ASP A 90 4.37 -12.34 -16.29
CA ASP A 90 5.53 -13.18 -16.66
C ASP A 90 6.86 -12.63 -16.14
N MET A 91 7.03 -11.30 -16.16
CA MET A 91 8.25 -10.68 -15.66
C MET A 91 8.40 -10.84 -14.16
N VAL A 92 7.32 -10.64 -13.40
CA VAL A 92 7.34 -10.82 -11.95
C VAL A 92 7.56 -12.28 -11.57
N LEU A 93 6.97 -13.24 -12.29
CA LEU A 93 7.23 -14.67 -12.07
C LEU A 93 8.70 -15.04 -12.33
N ARG A 94 9.29 -14.55 -13.42
CA ARG A 94 10.74 -14.72 -13.68
C ARG A 94 11.60 -14.08 -12.60
N ALA A 95 11.25 -12.89 -12.14
CA ALA A 95 11.95 -12.21 -11.06
C ALA A 95 11.85 -12.99 -9.74
N ALA A 96 10.69 -13.52 -9.41
CA ALA A 96 10.51 -14.37 -8.23
C ALA A 96 11.40 -15.63 -8.27
N GLY A 97 11.57 -16.25 -9.45
CA GLY A 97 12.48 -17.39 -9.64
C GLY A 97 13.96 -17.06 -9.40
N ARG A 98 14.38 -15.79 -9.44
CA ARG A 98 15.77 -15.39 -9.10
C ARG A 98 16.08 -15.56 -7.63
N PHE A 99 15.09 -15.49 -6.75
CA PHE A 99 15.30 -15.73 -5.33
C PHE A 99 15.77 -17.16 -5.05
N GLU A 100 15.37 -18.15 -5.86
CA GLU A 100 15.90 -19.54 -5.74
C GLU A 100 17.38 -19.59 -6.05
N GLN A 101 17.83 -18.82 -7.05
CA GLN A 101 19.27 -18.74 -7.41
C GLN A 101 20.10 -18.07 -6.31
N LEU A 102 19.45 -17.32 -5.41
CA LEU A 102 20.06 -16.67 -4.24
C LEU A 102 19.93 -17.50 -2.96
N GLY A 103 19.44 -18.75 -3.07
CA GLY A 103 19.35 -19.69 -1.94
C GLY A 103 18.03 -19.66 -1.18
N ALA A 104 17.05 -18.86 -1.60
CA ALA A 104 15.72 -18.87 -0.99
C ALA A 104 14.89 -20.08 -1.44
N VAL A 105 13.91 -20.44 -0.63
CA VAL A 105 12.91 -21.49 -0.94
C VAL A 105 11.64 -20.82 -1.46
N VAL A 106 11.38 -20.93 -2.75
CA VAL A 106 10.21 -20.33 -3.40
C VAL A 106 9.08 -21.35 -3.53
N SER A 107 7.87 -20.97 -3.19
CA SER A 107 6.68 -21.81 -3.27
C SER A 107 5.46 -20.97 -3.63
N THR A 108 4.36 -21.62 -3.99
CA THR A 108 3.07 -20.97 -4.22
C THR A 108 2.24 -21.03 -2.94
N ILE A 109 1.62 -19.91 -2.56
CA ILE A 109 0.72 -19.84 -1.42
C ILE A 109 -0.57 -19.11 -1.80
N SER A 110 -1.72 -19.80 -1.72
CA SER A 110 -3.01 -19.23 -2.09
C SER A 110 -3.61 -18.42 -0.94
N ILE A 111 -4.07 -17.22 -1.25
CA ILE A 111 -4.79 -16.31 -0.33
C ILE A 111 -6.03 -15.79 -1.08
N PRO A 112 -7.10 -16.58 -1.24
CA PRO A 112 -8.26 -16.22 -2.07
C PRO A 112 -8.88 -14.88 -1.69
N MET A 113 -8.85 -14.53 -0.40
CA MET A 113 -9.39 -13.27 0.10
C MET A 113 -8.58 -12.03 -0.36
N HIS A 114 -7.38 -12.21 -0.97
CA HIS A 114 -6.62 -11.11 -1.56
C HIS A 114 -7.47 -10.32 -2.57
N ARG A 115 -8.25 -11.00 -3.40
CA ARG A 115 -9.13 -10.38 -4.40
C ARG A 115 -10.31 -9.60 -3.81
N ASP A 116 -10.70 -9.90 -2.58
CA ASP A 116 -11.71 -9.12 -1.85
C ASP A 116 -11.15 -7.81 -1.28
N GLY A 117 -9.82 -7.70 -1.18
CA GLY A 117 -9.14 -6.56 -0.54
C GLY A 117 -9.53 -5.21 -1.13
N ILE A 118 -9.65 -5.10 -2.47
CA ILE A 118 -10.08 -3.87 -3.16
C ILE A 118 -11.51 -3.46 -2.76
N HIS A 119 -12.41 -4.40 -2.55
CA HIS A 119 -13.80 -4.12 -2.17
C HIS A 119 -13.88 -3.66 -0.71
N ILE A 120 -13.07 -4.25 0.16
CA ILE A 120 -12.94 -3.86 1.57
C ILE A 120 -12.35 -2.44 1.64
N TRP A 121 -11.26 -2.19 0.92
CA TRP A 121 -10.59 -0.89 0.87
C TRP A 121 -11.53 0.20 0.35
N ASN A 122 -12.27 -0.04 -0.74
CA ASN A 122 -13.20 0.91 -1.32
C ASN A 122 -14.28 1.36 -0.32
N ALA A 123 -14.89 0.43 0.42
CA ALA A 123 -15.92 0.79 1.38
C ALA A 123 -15.35 1.62 2.56
N ILE A 124 -14.14 1.29 3.03
CA ILE A 124 -13.47 2.05 4.09
C ILE A 124 -13.04 3.43 3.58
N SER A 125 -12.36 3.49 2.44
CA SER A 125 -11.80 4.73 1.91
C SER A 125 -12.88 5.74 1.52
N ILE A 126 -13.96 5.29 0.85
CA ILE A 126 -15.03 6.16 0.37
C ILE A 126 -15.79 6.79 1.54
N GLU A 127 -16.31 5.98 2.45
CA GLU A 127 -17.06 6.49 3.59
C GLU A 127 -16.15 7.21 4.60
N GLY A 128 -14.95 6.67 4.85
CA GLY A 128 -13.98 7.24 5.79
C GLY A 128 -13.42 8.59 5.32
N ALA A 129 -12.98 8.71 4.07
CA ALA A 129 -12.52 9.99 3.52
C ALA A 129 -13.65 11.05 3.56
N THR A 130 -14.88 10.66 3.25
CA THR A 130 -16.02 11.59 3.36
C THR A 130 -16.23 12.05 4.79
N ALA A 131 -16.19 11.14 5.77
CA ALA A 131 -16.40 11.46 7.17
C ALA A 131 -15.26 12.28 7.78
N LEU A 132 -14.01 11.84 7.58
CA LEU A 132 -12.84 12.39 8.27
C LEU A 132 -12.23 13.57 7.52
N MET A 133 -12.04 13.44 6.21
CA MET A 133 -11.39 14.48 5.42
C MET A 133 -12.33 15.65 5.15
N LEU A 134 -13.53 15.42 4.59
CA LEU A 134 -14.44 16.53 4.26
C LEU A 134 -15.30 16.98 5.41
N LYS A 135 -16.19 16.13 5.91
CA LYS A 135 -17.11 16.51 7.00
C LYS A 135 -16.36 16.87 8.27
N GLY A 136 -15.28 16.16 8.56
CA GLY A 136 -14.38 16.41 9.67
C GLY A 136 -13.33 17.49 9.42
N ASN A 137 -13.30 18.13 8.25
CA ASN A 137 -12.31 19.14 7.86
C ASN A 137 -10.86 18.68 8.05
N ALA A 138 -10.53 17.47 7.64
CA ALA A 138 -9.23 16.86 7.86
C ALA A 138 -8.86 16.71 9.35
N MET A 139 -9.85 16.57 10.21
CA MET A 139 -9.62 16.34 11.64
C MET A 139 -8.87 15.02 11.89
N GLY A 140 -9.13 14.01 11.10
CA GLY A 140 -8.71 12.63 11.38
C GLY A 140 -9.18 12.21 12.77
N THR A 141 -9.48 11.01 13.04
CA THR A 141 -9.87 10.65 14.42
C THR A 141 -8.61 10.34 15.21
N ASN A 142 -7.89 11.38 15.65
CA ASN A 142 -6.64 11.24 16.39
C ASN A 142 -6.85 10.95 17.89
N TRP A 143 -8.10 10.70 18.28
CA TRP A 143 -8.49 10.29 19.62
C TRP A 143 -7.83 11.14 20.73
N LYS A 144 -6.83 10.61 21.44
CA LYS A 144 -6.04 11.32 22.47
C LYS A 144 -4.70 11.84 21.95
N GLY A 145 -4.46 11.76 20.64
CA GLY A 145 -3.23 12.24 20.01
C GLY A 145 -3.26 13.72 19.67
N TYR A 146 -2.31 14.14 18.85
CA TYR A 146 -2.14 15.53 18.43
C TYR A 146 -3.13 15.91 17.32
N TYR A 147 -3.67 17.11 17.40
CA TYR A 147 -4.54 17.73 16.37
C TYR A 147 -3.94 19.03 15.85
N THR A 148 -3.79 19.14 14.53
CA THR A 148 -3.27 20.35 13.87
C THR A 148 -4.42 21.34 13.62
N THR A 149 -4.68 22.25 14.55
CA THR A 149 -5.82 23.19 14.47
C THR A 149 -5.72 24.13 13.27
N SER A 150 -4.53 24.59 12.92
CA SER A 150 -4.30 25.43 11.74
C SER A 150 -4.63 24.74 10.42
N LEU A 151 -4.38 23.41 10.33
CA LEU A 151 -4.77 22.60 9.19
C LEU A 151 -6.29 22.51 9.06
N LEU A 152 -7.00 22.24 10.18
CA LEU A 152 -8.46 22.21 10.23
C LEU A 152 -9.07 23.50 9.70
N ASP A 153 -8.61 24.64 10.21
CA ASP A 153 -9.11 25.95 9.79
C ASP A 153 -8.83 26.25 8.32
N SER A 154 -7.61 25.95 7.86
CA SER A 154 -7.20 26.21 6.47
C SER A 154 -7.96 25.32 5.50
N PHE A 155 -8.06 24.03 5.80
CA PHE A 155 -8.79 23.09 4.94
C PHE A 155 -10.28 23.40 4.93
N ALA A 156 -10.90 23.69 6.08
CA ALA A 156 -12.31 24.04 6.17
C ALA A 156 -12.68 25.28 5.33
N ARG A 157 -11.81 26.31 5.29
CA ARG A 157 -11.98 27.45 4.41
C ARG A 157 -11.76 27.09 2.94
N GLY A 158 -10.67 26.37 2.66
CA GLY A 158 -10.25 26.02 1.30
C GLY A 158 -11.31 25.25 0.54
N TRP A 159 -11.76 24.12 1.08
CA TRP A 159 -12.70 23.29 0.34
C TRP A 159 -14.11 23.91 0.20
N ARG A 160 -14.56 24.78 1.13
CA ARG A 160 -15.84 25.48 1.01
C ARG A 160 -15.82 26.58 -0.05
N THR A 161 -14.69 27.26 -0.22
CA THR A 161 -14.56 28.37 -1.17
C THR A 161 -14.06 27.92 -2.54
N ARG A 162 -13.41 26.77 -2.61
CA ARG A 162 -12.72 26.24 -3.79
C ARG A 162 -13.06 24.77 -4.08
N ALA A 163 -14.28 24.35 -3.80
CA ALA A 163 -14.70 22.96 -4.00
C ALA A 163 -14.51 22.46 -5.45
N ASN A 164 -14.59 23.37 -6.42
CA ASN A 164 -14.39 23.04 -7.84
C ASN A 164 -12.94 22.67 -8.17
N ASP A 165 -11.97 23.06 -7.34
CA ASP A 165 -10.54 22.72 -7.54
C ASP A 165 -10.20 21.29 -7.09
N LEU A 166 -11.11 20.61 -6.40
CA LEU A 166 -10.98 19.20 -6.10
C LEU A 166 -10.98 18.38 -7.40
N SER A 167 -10.13 17.36 -7.47
CA SER A 167 -10.10 16.44 -8.62
C SER A 167 -11.44 15.73 -8.82
N GLU A 168 -11.74 15.33 -10.04
CA GLU A 168 -12.99 14.62 -10.35
C GLU A 168 -13.11 13.32 -9.55
N THR A 169 -12.00 12.63 -9.32
CA THR A 169 -11.95 11.42 -8.47
C THR A 169 -12.31 11.74 -7.02
N THR A 170 -11.77 12.81 -6.45
CA THR A 170 -12.11 13.26 -5.10
C THR A 170 -13.59 13.62 -4.99
N LYS A 171 -14.12 14.39 -5.95
CA LYS A 171 -15.55 14.72 -6.00
C LYS A 171 -16.43 13.49 -6.05
N LEU A 172 -16.08 12.49 -6.90
CA LEU A 172 -16.81 11.24 -6.98
C LEU A 172 -16.81 10.49 -5.64
N VAL A 173 -15.64 10.32 -5.02
CA VAL A 173 -15.51 9.64 -3.71
C VAL A 173 -16.40 10.30 -2.67
N LEU A 174 -16.42 11.62 -2.62
CA LEU A 174 -17.16 12.39 -1.65
C LEU A 174 -18.68 12.34 -1.87
N LEU A 175 -19.13 12.44 -3.12
CA LEU A 175 -20.55 12.31 -3.46
C LEU A 175 -21.06 10.88 -3.16
N LEU A 176 -20.26 9.87 -3.50
CA LEU A 176 -20.60 8.49 -3.24
C LEU A 176 -20.61 8.18 -1.73
N GLY A 177 -19.61 8.67 -1.00
CA GLY A 177 -19.54 8.47 0.46
C GLY A 177 -20.69 9.17 1.20
N GLU A 178 -21.09 10.39 0.78
CA GLU A 178 -22.26 11.06 1.31
C GLU A 178 -23.55 10.27 1.04
N TYR A 179 -23.72 9.78 -0.18
CA TYR A 179 -24.84 8.91 -0.51
C TYR A 179 -24.87 7.65 0.37
N MET A 180 -23.73 6.97 0.50
CA MET A 180 -23.62 5.75 1.30
C MET A 180 -23.92 6.00 2.78
N GLN A 181 -23.35 7.06 3.37
CA GLN A 181 -23.59 7.41 4.77
C GLN A 181 -25.07 7.78 5.02
N THR A 182 -25.66 8.57 4.13
CA THR A 182 -27.06 8.99 4.26
C THR A 182 -28.04 7.83 4.07
N ARG A 183 -27.78 6.97 3.09
CA ARG A 183 -28.69 5.88 2.73
C ARG A 183 -28.51 4.64 3.58
N TYR A 184 -27.27 4.34 4.01
CA TYR A 184 -26.90 3.09 4.66
C TYR A 184 -26.26 3.26 6.05
N HIS A 185 -26.18 4.51 6.53
CA HIS A 185 -25.83 4.82 7.93
C HIS A 185 -24.48 4.22 8.39
N GLY A 186 -23.46 4.20 7.51
CA GLY A 186 -22.14 3.64 7.83
C GLY A 186 -22.06 2.11 7.86
N ARG A 187 -23.13 1.41 7.45
CA ARG A 187 -23.19 -0.06 7.50
C ARG A 187 -22.09 -0.73 6.68
N PHE A 188 -21.76 -0.18 5.50
CA PHE A 188 -20.74 -0.77 4.63
C PHE A 188 -19.34 -0.51 5.14
N TYR A 189 -19.08 0.68 5.68
CA TYR A 189 -17.84 0.97 6.40
C TYR A 189 -17.62 -0.04 7.55
N ALA A 190 -18.60 -0.17 8.44
CA ALA A 190 -18.50 -1.08 9.58
C ALA A 190 -18.31 -2.54 9.14
N LYS A 191 -19.04 -3.00 8.10
CA LYS A 191 -18.87 -4.34 7.54
C LYS A 191 -17.46 -4.54 6.96
N ALA A 192 -16.94 -3.55 6.26
CA ALA A 192 -15.59 -3.60 5.68
C ALA A 192 -14.51 -3.64 6.76
N GLN A 193 -14.64 -2.85 7.84
CA GLN A 193 -13.75 -2.92 9.00
C GLN A 193 -13.78 -4.30 9.67
N ASN A 194 -14.93 -4.95 9.77
CA ASN A 194 -15.01 -6.32 10.26
C ASN A 194 -14.37 -7.34 9.30
N LEU A 195 -14.49 -7.12 7.99
CA LEU A 195 -13.83 -7.96 6.98
C LEU A 195 -12.32 -7.75 6.93
N SER A 196 -11.81 -6.55 7.26
CA SER A 196 -10.38 -6.27 7.34
C SER A 196 -9.67 -7.20 8.34
N LEU A 197 -10.33 -7.52 9.45
CA LEU A 197 -9.82 -8.47 10.45
C LEU A 197 -9.65 -9.88 9.87
N LYS A 198 -10.59 -10.31 9.01
CA LYS A 198 -10.51 -11.61 8.34
C LYS A 198 -9.43 -11.63 7.28
N LEU A 199 -9.32 -10.55 6.49
CA LEU A 199 -8.27 -10.40 5.49
C LEU A 199 -6.89 -10.42 6.15
N LYS A 200 -6.72 -9.67 7.25
CA LYS A 200 -5.49 -9.70 8.03
C LYS A 200 -5.15 -11.10 8.53
N ALA A 201 -6.12 -11.81 9.10
CA ALA A 201 -5.93 -13.18 9.58
C ALA A 201 -5.53 -14.15 8.46
N ALA A 202 -6.04 -13.97 7.22
CA ALA A 202 -5.65 -14.79 6.09
C ALA A 202 -4.17 -14.59 5.71
N TYR A 203 -3.67 -13.35 5.72
CA TYR A 203 -2.24 -13.08 5.52
C TYR A 203 -1.40 -13.58 6.69
N ASP A 204 -1.82 -13.36 7.93
CA ASP A 204 -1.11 -13.84 9.12
C ASP A 204 -0.98 -15.38 9.09
N ALA A 205 -1.98 -16.11 8.59
CA ALA A 205 -1.92 -17.57 8.41
C ALA A 205 -0.92 -17.96 7.30
N ALA A 206 -0.86 -17.23 6.20
CA ALA A 206 0.14 -17.43 5.15
C ALA A 206 1.56 -17.24 5.67
N PHE A 207 1.79 -16.23 6.52
CA PHE A 207 3.08 -15.96 7.16
C PHE A 207 3.53 -17.00 8.18
N GLN A 208 2.72 -17.99 8.53
CA GLN A 208 3.21 -19.16 9.26
C GLN A 208 3.98 -20.13 8.35
N GLN A 209 3.73 -20.07 7.04
CA GLN A 209 4.32 -20.96 6.04
C GLN A 209 5.49 -20.31 5.30
N VAL A 210 5.43 -19.00 5.08
CA VAL A 210 6.44 -18.22 4.34
C VAL A 210 6.86 -16.97 5.11
N ASP A 211 8.00 -16.40 4.75
CA ASP A 211 8.55 -15.21 5.39
C ASP A 211 8.27 -13.92 4.59
N VAL A 212 8.15 -14.05 3.27
CA VAL A 212 7.87 -12.95 2.33
C VAL A 212 6.84 -13.44 1.31
N LEU A 213 5.85 -12.59 1.00
CA LEU A 213 4.94 -12.81 -0.13
C LEU A 213 5.38 -11.99 -1.33
N VAL A 214 5.18 -12.53 -2.54
CA VAL A 214 5.55 -11.90 -3.81
C VAL A 214 4.37 -11.90 -4.78
N MET A 215 4.16 -10.75 -5.43
CA MET A 215 3.20 -10.55 -6.51
C MET A 215 3.56 -9.29 -7.32
N PRO A 216 2.94 -9.02 -8.47
CA PRO A 216 3.08 -7.71 -9.13
C PRO A 216 2.64 -6.59 -8.20
N THR A 217 3.41 -5.49 -8.13
CA THR A 217 2.95 -4.29 -7.39
C THR A 217 1.69 -3.74 -8.06
N LEU A 218 1.75 -3.59 -9.36
CA LEU A 218 0.61 -3.28 -10.22
C LEU A 218 0.49 -4.37 -11.29
N PRO A 219 -0.72 -4.78 -11.66
CA PRO A 219 -0.91 -5.81 -12.68
C PRO A 219 -0.68 -5.28 -14.10
N MET A 220 -0.37 -4.00 -14.27
CA MET A 220 -0.13 -3.34 -15.54
C MET A 220 1.07 -2.41 -15.47
N LYS A 221 1.60 -2.04 -16.62
CA LYS A 221 2.57 -0.95 -16.80
C LYS A 221 1.91 0.41 -16.60
N ALA A 222 2.74 1.45 -16.43
CA ALA A 222 2.27 2.83 -16.39
C ALA A 222 1.40 3.14 -17.63
N THR A 223 0.23 3.69 -17.39
CA THR A 223 -0.72 4.10 -18.43
C THR A 223 -0.47 5.53 -18.87
N ARG A 224 -0.96 5.88 -20.06
CA ARG A 224 -0.83 7.25 -20.55
C ARG A 224 -1.66 8.21 -19.69
N ILE A 225 -1.08 9.38 -19.40
CA ILE A 225 -1.81 10.48 -18.75
C ILE A 225 -2.95 10.89 -19.68
N PRO A 226 -4.20 11.01 -19.18
CA PRO A 226 -5.31 11.49 -19.98
C PRO A 226 -5.03 12.86 -20.60
N ALA A 227 -5.52 13.10 -21.80
CA ALA A 227 -5.44 14.41 -22.42
C ALA A 227 -6.20 15.46 -21.59
N PRO A 228 -5.83 16.76 -21.65
CA PRO A 228 -6.50 17.81 -20.87
C PRO A 228 -8.01 17.92 -21.12
N ASP A 229 -8.46 17.50 -22.29
CA ASP A 229 -9.85 17.49 -22.74
C ASP A 229 -10.49 16.07 -22.72
N ALA A 230 -9.81 15.10 -22.09
CA ALA A 230 -10.33 13.75 -21.97
C ALA A 230 -11.67 13.71 -21.20
N PRO A 231 -12.58 12.78 -21.54
CA PRO A 231 -13.79 12.54 -20.77
C PRO A 231 -13.48 12.29 -19.29
N ARG A 232 -14.37 12.75 -18.39
CA ARG A 232 -14.19 12.57 -16.94
C ARG A 232 -14.07 11.10 -16.55
N GLU A 233 -14.80 10.23 -17.23
CA GLU A 233 -14.79 8.79 -17.04
C GLU A 233 -13.38 8.21 -17.24
N ASP A 234 -12.67 8.68 -18.27
CA ASP A 234 -11.31 8.24 -18.56
C ASP A 234 -10.33 8.70 -17.48
N CYS A 235 -10.45 9.94 -17.01
CA CYS A 235 -9.64 10.47 -15.92
C CYS A 235 -9.85 9.68 -14.63
N ILE A 236 -11.10 9.37 -14.29
CA ILE A 236 -11.46 8.59 -13.10
C ILE A 236 -10.95 7.15 -13.24
N ALA A 237 -11.15 6.51 -14.40
CA ALA A 237 -10.66 5.15 -14.65
C ALA A 237 -9.14 5.05 -14.46
N ARG A 238 -8.38 5.99 -15.06
CA ARG A 238 -6.91 6.04 -14.89
C ARG A 238 -6.48 6.21 -13.44
N ALA A 239 -7.20 7.02 -12.66
CA ALA A 239 -6.86 7.26 -11.26
C ALA A 239 -7.14 6.05 -10.35
N LEU A 240 -8.03 5.15 -10.72
CA LEU A 240 -8.47 4.04 -9.87
C LEU A 240 -7.96 2.65 -10.31
N GLU A 241 -7.36 2.52 -11.49
CA GLU A 241 -6.93 1.22 -12.03
C GLU A 241 -5.76 0.58 -11.29
N MET A 242 -4.99 1.37 -10.51
CA MET A 242 -3.74 0.93 -9.88
C MET A 242 -3.90 0.42 -8.44
N LEU A 243 -5.11 0.15 -7.96
CA LEU A 243 -5.35 -0.13 -6.53
C LEU A 243 -5.27 -1.61 -6.16
N THR A 244 -5.51 -2.52 -7.09
CA THR A 244 -5.85 -3.92 -6.84
C THR A 244 -4.91 -4.68 -5.90
N ASN A 245 -3.60 -4.71 -6.17
CA ASN A 245 -2.63 -5.45 -5.36
C ASN A 245 -2.10 -4.64 -4.17
N ALA A 246 -2.14 -3.31 -4.24
CA ALA A 246 -1.57 -2.46 -3.20
C ALA A 246 -2.54 -2.24 -2.01
N CYS A 247 -3.81 -1.97 -2.30
CA CYS A 247 -4.78 -1.59 -1.29
C CYS A 247 -5.07 -2.64 -0.20
N PRO A 248 -4.97 -3.97 -0.43
CA PRO A 248 -5.13 -4.94 0.66
C PRO A 248 -4.14 -4.73 1.81
N PHE A 249 -2.96 -4.19 1.52
CA PHE A 249 -1.93 -3.97 2.54
C PHE A 249 -2.09 -2.65 3.29
N ASP A 250 -2.84 -1.69 2.75
CA ASP A 250 -3.34 -0.55 3.54
C ASP A 250 -4.37 -1.04 4.57
N VAL A 251 -5.30 -1.91 4.13
CA VAL A 251 -6.36 -2.48 4.97
C VAL A 251 -5.79 -3.33 6.12
N THR A 252 -4.79 -4.15 5.82
CA THR A 252 -4.25 -5.11 6.81
C THR A 252 -3.06 -4.57 7.60
N GLY A 253 -2.47 -3.46 7.15
CA GLY A 253 -1.33 -2.83 7.80
C GLY A 253 -0.01 -3.58 7.66
N HIS A 254 0.09 -4.63 6.85
CA HIS A 254 1.35 -5.34 6.59
C HIS A 254 2.33 -4.47 5.80
N PRO A 255 3.64 -4.54 6.08
CA PRO A 255 4.64 -3.81 5.30
C PRO A 255 4.74 -4.35 3.88
N ALA A 256 4.84 -3.45 2.91
CA ALA A 256 4.97 -3.78 1.50
C ALA A 256 6.01 -2.89 0.81
N LEU A 257 6.88 -3.49 0.03
CA LEU A 257 7.98 -2.82 -0.68
C LEU A 257 7.89 -3.11 -2.17
N ASN A 258 7.87 -2.08 -3.00
CA ASN A 258 8.02 -2.22 -4.44
C ASN A 258 9.50 -2.27 -4.83
N VAL A 259 9.87 -3.27 -5.64
CA VAL A 259 11.20 -3.43 -6.21
C VAL A 259 11.08 -3.48 -7.73
N PRO A 260 11.80 -2.64 -8.49
CA PRO A 260 11.84 -2.78 -9.95
C PRO A 260 12.43 -4.14 -10.34
N CYS A 261 11.76 -4.86 -11.23
CA CYS A 261 12.17 -6.22 -11.59
C CYS A 261 12.41 -6.44 -13.10
N GLY A 262 12.32 -5.38 -13.89
CA GLY A 262 12.64 -5.39 -15.31
C GLY A 262 11.95 -4.27 -16.08
N MET A 263 12.17 -4.27 -17.39
CA MET A 263 11.60 -3.30 -18.33
C MET A 263 10.74 -4.03 -19.36
N SER A 264 9.53 -3.54 -19.61
CA SER A 264 8.69 -4.02 -20.72
C SER A 264 8.20 -2.84 -21.55
N GLN A 265 8.45 -2.89 -22.86
CA GLN A 265 8.08 -1.83 -23.80
C GLN A 265 8.62 -0.43 -23.39
N GLY A 266 9.81 -0.40 -22.76
CA GLY A 266 10.43 0.84 -22.29
C GLY A 266 9.87 1.38 -20.96
N LEU A 267 9.00 0.62 -20.27
CA LEU A 267 8.42 0.99 -18.97
C LEU A 267 8.87 0.02 -17.87
N PRO A 268 9.16 0.50 -16.66
CA PRO A 268 9.55 -0.35 -15.55
C PRO A 268 8.38 -1.19 -15.05
N VAL A 269 8.67 -2.41 -14.62
CA VAL A 269 7.73 -3.32 -13.93
C VAL A 269 8.16 -3.48 -12.49
N GLY A 270 7.21 -3.41 -11.56
CA GLY A 270 7.44 -3.54 -10.13
C GLY A 270 6.96 -4.87 -9.56
N MET A 271 7.83 -5.53 -8.81
CA MET A 271 7.51 -6.68 -7.96
C MET A 271 7.31 -6.20 -6.53
N MET A 272 6.23 -6.62 -5.90
CA MET A 272 5.94 -6.29 -4.50
C MET A 272 6.40 -7.40 -3.58
N LEU A 273 7.17 -7.03 -2.57
CA LEU A 273 7.56 -7.88 -1.44
C LEU A 273 6.75 -7.49 -0.23
N VAL A 274 6.02 -8.43 0.36
CA VAL A 274 5.20 -8.18 1.56
C VAL A 274 5.71 -9.01 2.71
N GLY A 275 5.83 -8.40 3.90
CA GLY A 275 6.27 -9.04 5.13
C GLY A 275 5.17 -9.16 6.16
N LYS A 276 5.40 -10.00 7.17
CA LYS A 276 4.56 -9.98 8.37
C LYS A 276 4.63 -8.62 9.07
N SER A 277 3.66 -8.30 9.92
CA SER A 277 3.70 -7.06 10.70
C SER A 277 5.03 -6.93 11.45
N PHE A 278 5.68 -5.77 11.34
CA PHE A 278 7.03 -5.47 11.83
C PHE A 278 8.13 -6.35 11.22
N GLY A 279 7.93 -6.82 9.98
CA GLY A 279 8.89 -7.61 9.23
C GLY A 279 9.68 -6.83 8.17
N GLU A 280 9.82 -5.52 8.35
CA GLU A 280 10.51 -4.63 7.41
C GLU A 280 11.94 -5.07 7.12
N SER A 281 12.69 -5.46 8.15
CA SER A 281 14.07 -5.95 8.00
C SER A 281 14.14 -7.17 7.07
N THR A 282 13.14 -8.05 7.10
CA THR A 282 13.11 -9.24 6.25
C THR A 282 12.88 -8.89 4.79
N ILE A 283 11.91 -8.01 4.49
CA ILE A 283 11.64 -7.59 3.10
C ILE A 283 12.74 -6.70 2.55
N LEU A 284 13.36 -5.85 3.38
CA LEU A 284 14.52 -5.04 3.00
C LEU A 284 15.73 -5.93 2.66
N ARG A 285 15.99 -6.97 3.46
CA ARG A 285 17.05 -7.95 3.18
C ARG A 285 16.81 -8.68 1.86
N ALA A 286 15.58 -9.14 1.62
CA ALA A 286 15.22 -9.80 0.36
C ALA A 286 15.35 -8.84 -0.84
N SER A 287 14.86 -7.61 -0.71
CA SER A 287 14.99 -6.57 -1.72
C SER A 287 16.45 -6.25 -2.04
N HIS A 288 17.28 -6.08 -1.01
CA HIS A 288 18.70 -5.79 -1.17
C HIS A 288 19.43 -6.92 -1.90
N ALA A 289 19.20 -8.19 -1.50
CA ALA A 289 19.79 -9.34 -2.19
C ALA A 289 19.37 -9.40 -3.66
N PHE A 290 18.10 -9.14 -3.96
CA PHE A 290 17.59 -9.07 -5.33
C PHE A 290 18.26 -7.95 -6.13
N GLU A 291 18.30 -6.72 -5.58
CA GLU A 291 18.91 -5.53 -6.20
C GLU A 291 20.40 -5.75 -6.54
N GLN A 292 21.14 -6.44 -5.67
CA GLN A 292 22.55 -6.76 -5.89
C GLN A 292 22.76 -7.87 -6.94
N SER A 293 21.76 -8.66 -7.24
CA SER A 293 21.87 -9.85 -8.09
C SER A 293 21.82 -9.55 -9.58
N PHE A 294 21.24 -8.40 -10.00
CA PHE A 294 21.10 -8.07 -11.41
C PHE A 294 20.73 -6.61 -11.68
N ASP A 295 21.01 -6.15 -12.87
CA ASP A 295 20.63 -4.82 -13.37
C ASP A 295 19.25 -4.91 -14.07
N TRP A 296 18.20 -4.52 -13.35
CA TRP A 296 16.82 -4.56 -13.85
C TRP A 296 16.57 -3.65 -15.06
N GLN A 297 17.42 -2.63 -15.28
CA GLN A 297 17.29 -1.73 -16.43
C GLN A 297 17.72 -2.39 -17.75
N LYS A 298 18.49 -3.48 -17.66
CA LYS A 298 18.95 -4.27 -18.80
C LYS A 298 18.21 -5.60 -18.97
N ALA A 299 17.23 -5.86 -18.12
CA ALA A 299 16.48 -7.11 -18.10
C ALA A 299 15.26 -7.09 -19.04
#